data_7c54f8110338e7d4ffbb976119a63cc9
#
_entry.id   7c54f8110338e7d4ffbb976119a63cc9
#
_cell.length_a   1.000
_cell.length_b   1.000
_cell.length_c   1.000
_cell.angle_alpha   90.00
_cell.angle_beta   90.00
_cell.angle_gamma   90.00
#
_symmetry.space_group_name_H-M   'P 1'
#
loop_
_entity.id
_entity.type
_entity.pdbx_description
1 polymer ?
#
loop_
_entity_poly.entity_id
_entity_poly.type
_entity_poly.pdbx_seq_one_letter_code
_entity_poly.pdbx_strand_id
1 'polypeptide(L)'
;MTNKVLLINPSYSPSYGGTKAGIVNPICPTLGLATIAATAVARGHKVEILDMSWRPYDFQLVRDRILQIKPDIVGITATTPLMNQLRDLSVLIKDISKNIFIVGGGAHPSAIPVESLGESMLDAVLVGEADYTFADLCDGYSLADI
;
A
#
# COMPACT_ATOMS: atom_id res chain seq x y z
N MET A 1 -11.92 -5.41 16.85
CA MET A 1 -12.80 -4.81 15.80
C MET A 1 -12.37 -5.33 14.44
N THR A 2 -13.27 -5.62 13.51
CA THR A 2 -12.87 -6.09 12.16
C THR A 2 -12.70 -4.90 11.22
N ASN A 3 -11.47 -4.62 10.79
CA ASN A 3 -11.18 -3.58 9.83
C ASN A 3 -11.24 -4.12 8.38
N LYS A 4 -11.60 -3.24 7.45
CA LYS A 4 -11.48 -3.46 6.02
C LYS A 4 -10.15 -2.87 5.56
N VAL A 5 -9.34 -3.68 4.93
CA VAL A 5 -7.99 -3.33 4.50
C VAL A 5 -7.87 -3.46 2.99
N LEU A 6 -7.30 -2.45 2.34
CA LEU A 6 -6.90 -2.51 0.95
C LEU A 6 -5.38 -2.38 0.86
N LEU A 7 -4.72 -3.39 0.31
CA LEU A 7 -3.28 -3.36 0.05
C LEU A 7 -3.04 -3.08 -1.43
N ILE A 8 -2.19 -2.11 -1.75
CA ILE A 8 -1.94 -1.66 -3.12
C ILE A 8 -0.47 -1.90 -3.49
N ASN A 9 -0.26 -2.60 -4.60
CA ASN A 9 1.02 -2.67 -5.29
C ASN A 9 0.93 -1.79 -6.55
N PRO A 10 1.65 -0.65 -6.60
CA PRO A 10 1.58 0.28 -7.72
C PRO A 10 2.09 -0.30 -9.04
N SER A 11 1.82 0.40 -10.14
CA SER A 11 2.21 0.00 -11.49
C SER A 11 3.65 0.39 -11.80
N TYR A 12 4.41 -0.52 -12.41
CA TYR A 12 5.75 -0.19 -12.94
C TYR A 12 5.70 0.57 -14.27
N SER A 13 4.56 0.56 -14.97
CA SER A 13 4.42 1.10 -16.31
C SER A 13 4.82 2.57 -16.46
N PRO A 14 4.41 3.50 -15.57
CA PRO A 14 4.80 4.91 -15.68
C PRO A 14 6.29 5.17 -15.50
N SER A 15 6.95 4.35 -14.67
CA SER A 15 8.37 4.55 -14.32
C SER A 15 9.34 4.09 -15.40
N TYR A 16 8.92 3.13 -16.25
CA TYR A 16 9.82 2.50 -17.23
C TYR A 16 9.40 2.71 -18.68
N GLY A 17 8.27 3.38 -18.95
CA GLY A 17 7.71 3.56 -20.28
C GLY A 17 7.16 2.25 -20.87
N GLY A 18 6.22 2.35 -21.82
CA GLY A 18 5.40 1.22 -22.27
C GLY A 18 6.16 -0.01 -22.74
N THR A 19 7.27 0.16 -23.51
CA THR A 19 8.03 -0.97 -24.06
C THR A 19 8.94 -1.66 -23.03
N LYS A 20 9.48 -0.90 -22.08
CA LYS A 20 10.39 -1.42 -21.04
C LYS A 20 9.64 -1.98 -19.83
N ALA A 21 8.42 -1.54 -19.59
CA ALA A 21 7.59 -2.05 -18.52
C ALA A 21 7.36 -3.56 -18.61
N GLY A 22 7.23 -4.10 -19.81
CA GLY A 22 7.09 -5.54 -20.05
C GLY A 22 8.29 -6.38 -19.63
N ILE A 23 9.49 -5.77 -19.53
CA ILE A 23 10.73 -6.45 -19.08
C ILE A 23 10.87 -6.40 -17.55
N VAL A 24 10.36 -5.34 -16.93
CA VAL A 24 10.54 -5.05 -15.51
C VAL A 24 9.34 -5.54 -14.66
N ASN A 25 8.21 -5.77 -15.30
CA ASN A 25 7.02 -6.27 -14.60
C ASN A 25 7.34 -7.61 -13.92
N PRO A 26 7.01 -7.74 -12.63
CA PRO A 26 7.20 -9.00 -11.93
C PRO A 26 6.39 -10.12 -12.59
N ILE A 27 7.00 -11.28 -12.73
CA ILE A 27 6.38 -12.48 -13.35
C ILE A 27 5.40 -13.15 -12.39
N CYS A 28 5.50 -12.83 -11.10
CA CYS A 28 4.69 -13.43 -10.03
C CYS A 28 4.03 -12.34 -9.16
N PRO A 29 2.91 -12.67 -8.50
CA PRO A 29 2.28 -11.80 -7.52
C PRO A 29 3.24 -11.40 -6.40
N THR A 30 3.02 -10.23 -5.80
CA THR A 30 3.85 -9.73 -4.71
C THR A 30 3.69 -10.60 -3.46
N LEU A 31 4.70 -11.39 -3.15
CA LEU A 31 4.70 -12.27 -1.98
C LEU A 31 4.59 -11.45 -0.68
N GLY A 32 5.31 -10.34 -0.58
CA GLY A 32 5.30 -9.50 0.62
C GLY A 32 3.90 -8.98 1.00
N LEU A 33 3.08 -8.54 0.03
CA LEU A 33 1.71 -8.15 0.33
C LEU A 33 0.82 -9.36 0.66
N ALA A 34 1.10 -10.52 0.07
CA ALA A 34 0.34 -11.73 0.36
C ALA A 34 0.57 -12.22 1.80
N THR A 35 1.80 -12.16 2.32
CA THR A 35 2.12 -12.54 3.71
C THR A 35 1.49 -11.55 4.70
N ILE A 36 1.59 -10.25 4.46
CA ILE A 36 0.91 -9.22 5.26
C ILE A 36 -0.61 -9.42 5.27
N ALA A 37 -1.20 -9.68 4.09
CA ALA A 37 -2.63 -9.97 3.99
C ALA A 37 -3.02 -11.23 4.79
N ALA A 38 -2.24 -12.29 4.71
CA ALA A 38 -2.51 -13.54 5.40
C ALA A 38 -2.51 -13.38 6.92
N THR A 39 -1.56 -12.63 7.49
CA THR A 39 -1.50 -12.37 8.93
C THR A 39 -2.70 -11.52 9.40
N ALA A 40 -3.08 -10.49 8.65
CA ALA A 40 -4.25 -9.67 8.98
C ALA A 40 -5.56 -10.46 8.85
N VAL A 41 -5.70 -11.32 7.82
CA VAL A 41 -6.86 -12.21 7.67
C VAL A 41 -6.93 -13.23 8.81
N ALA A 42 -5.80 -13.78 9.24
CA ALA A 42 -5.75 -14.73 10.37
C ALA A 42 -6.24 -14.09 11.69
N ARG A 43 -6.15 -12.75 11.82
CA ARG A 43 -6.70 -11.98 12.96
C ARG A 43 -8.15 -11.50 12.75
N GLY A 44 -8.80 -11.92 11.66
CA GLY A 44 -10.22 -11.66 11.41
C GLY A 44 -10.53 -10.37 10.66
N HIS A 45 -9.51 -9.70 10.07
CA HIS A 45 -9.71 -8.54 9.20
C HIS A 45 -10.13 -8.96 7.79
N LYS A 46 -10.80 -8.06 7.07
CA LYS A 46 -11.17 -8.25 5.67
C LYS A 46 -10.13 -7.56 4.80
N VAL A 47 -9.31 -8.34 4.11
CA VAL A 47 -8.20 -7.82 3.32
C VAL A 47 -8.43 -8.08 1.84
N GLU A 48 -8.19 -7.06 1.02
CA GLU A 48 -8.13 -7.15 -0.43
C GLU A 48 -6.80 -6.61 -0.93
N ILE A 49 -6.24 -7.25 -1.97
CA ILE A 49 -5.00 -6.82 -2.62
C ILE A 49 -5.35 -6.31 -4.01
N LEU A 50 -4.98 -5.06 -4.30
CA LEU A 50 -5.00 -4.47 -5.63
C LEU A 50 -3.58 -4.45 -6.18
N ASP A 51 -3.24 -5.48 -6.95
CA ASP A 51 -1.95 -5.57 -7.63
C ASP A 51 -2.04 -4.96 -9.04
N MET A 52 -1.37 -3.82 -9.21
CA MET A 52 -1.29 -3.11 -10.50
C MET A 52 0.05 -3.29 -11.20
N SER A 53 0.95 -4.13 -10.68
CA SER A 53 2.33 -4.25 -11.19
C SER A 53 2.42 -4.60 -12.68
N TRP A 54 1.49 -5.38 -13.18
CA TRP A 54 1.44 -5.86 -14.58
C TRP A 54 0.48 -5.11 -15.49
N ARG A 55 -0.15 -4.02 -15.02
CA ARG A 55 -1.11 -3.24 -15.79
C ARG A 55 -0.72 -1.77 -15.85
N PRO A 56 -1.23 -1.02 -16.84
CA PRO A 56 -1.07 0.43 -16.83
C PRO A 56 -1.57 1.05 -15.52
N TYR A 57 -0.94 2.15 -15.14
CA TYR A 57 -1.37 2.90 -13.97
C TYR A 57 -2.76 3.53 -14.22
N ASP A 58 -3.68 3.26 -13.33
CA ASP A 58 -5.08 3.67 -13.47
C ASP A 58 -5.62 4.19 -12.14
N PHE A 59 -5.67 5.52 -12.02
CA PHE A 59 -6.24 6.21 -10.87
C PHE A 59 -7.72 5.92 -10.67
N GLN A 60 -8.46 5.77 -11.77
CA GLN A 60 -9.89 5.54 -11.69
C GLN A 60 -10.18 4.16 -11.07
N LEU A 61 -9.39 3.16 -11.44
CA LEU A 61 -9.50 1.83 -10.84
C LEU A 61 -9.29 1.86 -9.33
N VAL A 62 -8.28 2.60 -8.85
CA VAL A 62 -8.01 2.74 -7.41
C VAL A 62 -9.17 3.47 -6.71
N ARG A 63 -9.64 4.57 -7.30
CA ARG A 63 -10.77 5.34 -6.79
C ARG A 63 -12.03 4.48 -6.66
N ASP A 64 -12.38 3.76 -7.71
CA ASP A 64 -13.58 2.91 -7.74
C ASP A 64 -13.47 1.80 -6.70
N ARG A 65 -12.28 1.22 -6.54
CA ARG A 65 -12.07 0.17 -5.55
C ARG A 65 -12.18 0.70 -4.12
N ILE A 66 -11.64 1.86 -3.82
CA ILE A 66 -11.79 2.52 -2.50
C ILE A 66 -13.26 2.82 -2.20
N LEU A 67 -13.99 3.37 -3.16
CA LEU A 67 -15.41 3.69 -2.99
C LEU A 67 -16.28 2.44 -2.79
N GLN A 68 -15.91 1.32 -3.42
CA GLN A 68 -16.60 0.04 -3.29
C GLN A 68 -16.32 -0.63 -1.94
N ILE A 69 -15.05 -0.74 -1.56
CA ILE A 69 -14.60 -1.45 -0.33
C ILE A 69 -14.89 -0.59 0.90
N LYS A 70 -14.67 0.73 0.78
CA LYS A 70 -14.65 1.68 1.90
C LYS A 70 -13.69 1.18 3.00
N PRO A 71 -12.39 1.10 2.68
CA PRO A 71 -11.43 0.57 3.63
C PRO A 71 -11.23 1.51 4.82
N ASP A 72 -10.93 0.95 5.97
CA ASP A 72 -10.50 1.68 7.16
C ASP A 72 -8.99 1.97 7.07
N ILE A 73 -8.24 1.02 6.51
CA ILE A 73 -6.78 1.08 6.36
C ILE A 73 -6.40 0.78 4.91
N VAL A 74 -5.47 1.57 4.36
CA VAL A 74 -4.84 1.30 3.06
C VAL A 74 -3.34 1.17 3.24
N GLY A 75 -2.78 0.04 2.82
CA GLY A 75 -1.34 -0.19 2.75
C GLY A 75 -0.83 -0.01 1.31
N ILE A 76 0.26 0.73 1.13
CA ILE A 76 0.89 0.94 -0.19
C ILE A 76 2.35 0.50 -0.10
N THR A 77 2.76 -0.46 -0.93
CA THR A 77 4.17 -0.84 -1.03
C THR A 77 4.86 -0.03 -2.12
N ALA A 78 6.15 0.32 -1.90
CA ALA A 78 6.93 1.01 -2.91
C ALA A 78 8.41 0.60 -2.91
N THR A 79 8.94 0.45 -4.11
CA THR A 79 10.37 0.57 -4.43
C THR A 79 10.66 2.01 -4.88
N THR A 80 11.92 2.37 -5.02
CA THR A 80 12.31 3.75 -5.41
C THR A 80 11.58 4.27 -6.67
N PRO A 81 11.45 3.50 -7.75
CA PRO A 81 10.73 3.95 -8.94
C PRO A 81 9.23 4.18 -8.73
N LEU A 82 8.65 3.62 -7.69
CA LEU A 82 7.21 3.68 -7.41
C LEU A 82 6.83 4.80 -6.43
N MET A 83 7.80 5.54 -5.87
CA MET A 83 7.52 6.56 -4.86
C MET A 83 6.63 7.69 -5.36
N ASN A 84 6.75 8.11 -6.63
CA ASN A 84 5.84 9.10 -7.19
C ASN A 84 4.39 8.63 -7.16
N GLN A 85 4.15 7.36 -7.52
CA GLN A 85 2.80 6.79 -7.45
C GLN A 85 2.30 6.65 -6.00
N LEU A 86 3.17 6.26 -5.06
CA LEU A 86 2.79 6.20 -3.65
C LEU A 86 2.32 7.59 -3.16
N ARG A 87 3.05 8.66 -3.49
CA ARG A 87 2.66 10.04 -3.16
C ARG A 87 1.31 10.39 -3.77
N ASP A 88 1.16 10.21 -5.07
CA ASP A 88 -0.07 10.51 -5.80
C ASP A 88 -1.27 9.71 -5.28
N LEU A 89 -1.09 8.42 -5.00
CA LEU A 89 -2.12 7.56 -4.42
C LEU A 89 -2.50 8.02 -3.01
N SER A 90 -1.54 8.39 -2.18
CA SER A 90 -1.82 8.87 -0.82
C SER A 90 -2.66 10.15 -0.83
N VAL A 91 -2.38 11.07 -1.76
CA VAL A 91 -3.21 12.27 -1.98
C VAL A 91 -4.61 11.89 -2.44
N LEU A 92 -4.73 11.06 -3.48
CA LEU A 92 -6.03 10.59 -3.98
C LEU A 92 -6.88 9.97 -2.87
N ILE A 93 -6.29 9.12 -2.03
CA ILE A 93 -7.00 8.44 -0.95
C ILE A 93 -7.50 9.45 0.10
N LYS A 94 -6.66 10.40 0.50
CA LYS A 94 -7.05 11.45 1.45
C LYS A 94 -8.10 12.42 0.88
N ASP A 95 -8.11 12.64 -0.43
CA ASP A 95 -9.14 13.43 -1.11
C ASP A 95 -10.49 12.71 -1.11
N ILE A 96 -10.50 11.37 -1.20
CA ILE A 96 -11.73 10.56 -1.09
C ILE A 96 -12.23 10.54 0.35
N SER A 97 -11.35 10.30 1.32
CA SER A 97 -11.69 10.27 2.74
C SER A 97 -10.45 10.50 3.62
N LYS A 98 -10.51 11.55 4.43
CA LYS A 98 -9.45 11.86 5.41
C LYS A 98 -9.37 10.84 6.56
N ASN A 99 -10.42 10.05 6.75
CA ASN A 99 -10.51 9.07 7.84
C ASN A 99 -9.81 7.75 7.52
N ILE A 100 -9.46 7.50 6.25
CA ILE A 100 -8.70 6.30 5.87
C ILE A 100 -7.27 6.44 6.41
N PHE A 101 -6.83 5.45 7.20
CA PHE A 101 -5.45 5.38 7.68
C PHE A 101 -4.55 4.81 6.59
N ILE A 102 -3.51 5.55 6.18
CA ILE A 102 -2.64 5.18 5.07
C ILE A 102 -1.26 4.79 5.58
N VAL A 103 -0.83 3.58 5.24
CA VAL A 103 0.46 3.01 5.66
C VAL A 103 1.34 2.79 4.44
N GLY A 104 2.55 3.33 4.48
CA GLY A 104 3.59 3.04 3.51
C GLY A 104 4.51 1.92 3.96
N GLY A 105 4.99 1.10 3.03
CA GLY A 105 5.97 0.06 3.30
C GLY A 105 6.76 -0.32 2.04
N GLY A 106 7.61 -1.33 2.17
CA GLY A 106 8.48 -1.80 1.09
C GLY A 106 9.88 -1.20 1.16
N ALA A 107 10.69 -1.50 0.16
CA ALA A 107 12.14 -1.24 0.20
C ALA A 107 12.51 0.25 0.36
N HIS A 108 11.83 1.14 -0.37
CA HIS A 108 12.18 2.56 -0.31
C HIS A 108 11.70 3.24 0.98
N PRO A 109 10.42 3.11 1.40
CA PRO A 109 10.00 3.66 2.69
C PRO A 109 10.78 3.09 3.87
N SER A 110 11.21 1.83 3.82
CA SER A 110 12.06 1.25 4.87
C SER A 110 13.45 1.87 4.92
N ALA A 111 14.00 2.27 3.78
CA ALA A 111 15.34 2.89 3.72
C ALA A 111 15.34 4.34 4.19
N ILE A 112 14.31 5.11 3.88
CA ILE A 112 14.19 6.54 4.20
C ILE A 112 12.79 6.88 4.73
N PRO A 113 12.41 6.37 5.91
CA PRO A 113 11.03 6.48 6.42
C PRO A 113 10.59 7.92 6.71
N VAL A 114 11.49 8.76 7.22
CA VAL A 114 11.17 10.16 7.57
C VAL A 114 10.84 10.97 6.33
N GLU A 115 11.66 10.86 5.29
CA GLU A 115 11.43 11.52 4.00
C GLU A 115 10.15 11.00 3.36
N SER A 116 9.93 9.69 3.40
CA SER A 116 8.72 9.07 2.83
C SER A 116 7.45 9.59 3.49
N LEU A 117 7.44 9.80 4.81
CA LEU A 117 6.34 10.45 5.53
C LEU A 117 6.22 11.94 5.15
N GLY A 118 7.33 12.67 5.12
CA GLY A 118 7.34 14.11 4.88
C GLY A 118 6.91 14.52 3.47
N GLU A 119 7.09 13.63 2.49
CA GLU A 119 6.79 13.88 1.07
C GLU A 119 5.46 13.27 0.59
N SER A 120 4.68 12.69 1.49
CA SER A 120 3.42 12.00 1.15
C SER A 120 2.32 12.31 2.15
N MET A 121 1.13 11.77 1.92
CA MET A 121 0.00 11.83 2.86
C MET A 121 -0.16 10.54 3.67
N LEU A 122 0.95 9.83 3.90
CA LEU A 122 0.97 8.65 4.76
C LEU A 122 0.77 9.04 6.23
N ASP A 123 0.04 8.22 6.96
CA ASP A 123 -0.10 8.36 8.42
C ASP A 123 1.02 7.60 9.16
N ALA A 124 1.56 6.55 8.54
CA ALA A 124 2.67 5.77 9.08
C ALA A 124 3.52 5.12 7.99
N VAL A 125 4.76 4.78 8.35
CA VAL A 125 5.64 3.91 7.54
C VAL A 125 6.06 2.72 8.39
N LEU A 126 5.90 1.52 7.85
CA LEU A 126 6.41 0.29 8.44
C LEU A 126 7.77 -0.04 7.85
N VAL A 127 8.75 -0.22 8.71
CA VAL A 127 10.16 -0.45 8.34
C VAL A 127 10.49 -1.93 8.45
N GLY A 128 11.07 -2.49 7.40
CA GLY A 128 11.50 -3.89 7.36
C GLY A 128 10.34 -4.87 7.16
N GLU A 129 10.42 -6.02 7.84
CA GLU A 129 9.38 -7.07 7.80
C GLU A 129 8.17 -6.64 8.65
N ALA A 130 7.04 -6.46 8.01
CA ALA A 130 5.88 -5.82 8.61
C ALA A 130 4.68 -6.75 8.84
N ASP A 131 4.84 -8.08 8.69
CA ASP A 131 3.72 -9.02 8.75
C ASP A 131 2.92 -8.91 10.05
N TYR A 132 3.60 -8.96 11.18
CA TYR A 132 2.95 -8.87 12.49
C TYR A 132 2.64 -7.42 12.87
N THR A 133 3.56 -6.50 12.62
CA THR A 133 3.40 -5.07 12.93
C THR A 133 2.18 -4.48 12.22
N PHE A 134 1.96 -4.84 10.95
CA PHE A 134 0.77 -4.41 10.21
C PHE A 134 -0.52 -5.01 10.80
N ALA A 135 -0.48 -6.26 11.21
CA ALA A 135 -1.62 -6.90 11.84
C ALA A 135 -1.94 -6.30 13.22
N ASP A 136 -0.91 -5.95 14.02
CA ASP A 136 -1.07 -5.24 15.29
C ASP A 136 -1.71 -3.86 15.07
N LEU A 137 -1.29 -3.13 14.04
CA LEU A 137 -1.90 -1.87 13.65
C LEU A 137 -3.37 -2.06 13.25
N CYS A 138 -3.70 -3.11 12.51
CA CYS A 138 -5.10 -3.44 12.18
C CYS A 138 -5.94 -3.77 13.42
N ASP A 139 -5.37 -4.36 14.46
CA ASP A 139 -6.03 -4.63 15.74
C ASP A 139 -6.26 -3.35 16.57
N GLY A 140 -5.66 -2.23 16.18
CA GLY A 140 -5.80 -0.93 16.85
C GLY A 140 -4.76 -0.69 17.93
N TYR A 141 -3.63 -1.39 17.90
CA TYR A 141 -2.49 -1.04 18.77
C TYR A 141 -1.99 0.36 18.43
N SER A 142 -1.57 1.09 19.45
CA SER A 142 -0.98 2.41 19.29
C SER A 142 0.35 2.31 18.54
N LEU A 143 0.65 3.28 17.67
CA LEU A 143 1.96 3.38 17.01
C LEU A 143 3.12 3.51 18.00
N ALA A 144 2.85 3.85 19.27
CA ALA A 144 3.83 3.87 20.34
C ALA A 144 4.11 2.48 20.95
N ASP A 145 3.27 1.48 20.63
CA ASP A 145 3.29 0.13 21.23
C ASP A 145 3.84 -0.92 20.25
N ILE A 146 4.07 -0.55 18.98
CA ILE A 146 4.54 -1.41 17.88
C ILE A 146 5.90 -0.98 17.33
#